data_6e0b0a6520605a922483442d31b29a95
#
_entry.id   6e0b0a6520605a922483442d31b29a95
#
_cell.length_a   1.000
_cell.length_b   1.000
_cell.length_c   1.000
_cell.angle_alpha   90.00
_cell.angle_beta   90.00
_cell.angle_gamma   90.00
#
_symmetry.space_group_name_H-M   'P 1'
#
loop_
_entity.id
_entity.type
_entity.pdbx_description
1 polymer ?
#
loop_
_entity_poly.entity_id
_entity_poly.type
_entity_poly.pdbx_seq_one_letter_code
_entity_poly.pdbx_strand_id
1 'polypeptide(L)'
;MALKIFVLDTNVLLHNPQAIFSFQDNRVVIPIIVIEEIDQFKKGVDEKSRNARQIGRYLDALRSRGSLQEGVKLDNGGILQVTVNKEVTDVASELLFLDRNDNLIISTALYFKEKYPDTKVVLVSMDANVRIKA
;
A
#
# COMPACT_ATOMS: atom_id res chain seq x y z
N MET A 1 -19.73 -2.08 12.18
CA MET A 1 -18.52 -1.22 12.24
C MET A 1 -18.03 -0.93 10.85
N ALA A 2 -17.75 0.34 10.60
CA ALA A 2 -17.27 0.71 9.27
C ALA A 2 -15.82 0.25 9.09
N LEU A 3 -15.59 -0.49 8.03
CA LEU A 3 -14.25 -0.90 7.62
C LEU A 3 -13.50 0.33 7.12
N LYS A 4 -12.24 0.46 7.53
CA LYS A 4 -11.37 1.53 7.03
C LYS A 4 -10.44 0.97 5.97
N ILE A 5 -9.94 1.85 5.10
CA ILE A 5 -8.97 1.48 4.08
C ILE A 5 -7.67 2.21 4.39
N PHE A 6 -6.59 1.46 4.56
CA PHE A 6 -5.26 2.00 4.82
C PHE A 6 -4.38 1.76 3.60
N VAL A 7 -3.88 2.84 3.01
CA VAL A 7 -2.96 2.78 1.87
C VAL A 7 -1.55 2.98 2.41
N LEU A 8 -0.66 2.02 2.18
CA LEU A 8 0.69 2.03 2.75
C LEU A 8 1.72 2.53 1.74
N ASP A 9 2.59 3.42 2.23
CA ASP A 9 3.73 3.95 1.50
C ASP A 9 4.92 2.97 1.59
N THR A 10 5.83 3.08 0.65
CA THR A 10 7.05 2.26 0.56
C THR A 10 7.87 2.30 1.86
N ASN A 11 8.14 3.49 2.37
CA ASN A 11 9.01 3.66 3.54
C ASN A 11 8.42 3.06 4.81
N VAL A 12 7.09 3.07 4.93
CA VAL A 12 6.42 2.42 6.06
C VAL A 12 6.76 0.94 6.08
N LEU A 13 6.68 0.28 4.94
CA LEU A 13 6.95 -1.16 4.83
C LEU A 13 8.43 -1.49 4.97
N LEU A 14 9.30 -0.67 4.39
CA LEU A 14 10.74 -0.88 4.52
C LEU A 14 11.23 -0.67 5.95
N HIS A 15 10.54 0.17 6.71
CA HIS A 15 10.86 0.39 8.11
C HIS A 15 10.29 -0.72 9.00
N ASN A 16 9.09 -1.22 8.67
CA ASN A 16 8.43 -2.26 9.46
C ASN A 16 7.55 -3.15 8.58
N PRO A 17 8.07 -4.33 8.14
CA PRO A 17 7.29 -5.24 7.30
C PRO A 17 6.01 -5.75 7.98
N GLN A 18 5.98 -5.75 9.32
CA GLN A 18 4.80 -6.19 10.06
C GLN A 18 3.62 -5.22 9.92
N ALA A 19 3.84 -4.04 9.34
CA ALA A 19 2.76 -3.09 9.11
C ALA A 19 1.62 -3.69 8.30
N ILE A 20 1.91 -4.66 7.42
CA ILE A 20 0.89 -5.39 6.67
C ILE A 20 -0.17 -5.98 7.60
N PHE A 21 0.24 -6.43 8.78
CA PHE A 21 -0.63 -7.13 9.73
C PHE A 21 -1.07 -6.26 10.91
N SER A 22 -0.85 -4.95 10.84
CA SER A 22 -1.10 -4.04 11.96
C SER A 22 -2.50 -3.43 11.99
N PHE A 23 -3.30 -3.67 10.97
CA PHE A 23 -4.61 -3.02 10.82
C PHE A 23 -5.74 -4.05 10.84
N GLN A 24 -5.97 -4.64 12.03
CA GLN A 24 -6.99 -5.68 12.21
C GLN A 24 -8.36 -5.21 11.73
N ASP A 25 -9.09 -6.11 11.08
CA ASP A 25 -10.46 -5.89 10.64
C ASP A 25 -10.64 -4.76 9.63
N ASN A 26 -9.55 -4.31 9.01
CA ASN A 26 -9.58 -3.26 8.00
C ASN A 26 -8.96 -3.75 6.69
N ARG A 27 -9.18 -2.99 5.63
CA ARG A 27 -8.55 -3.27 4.34
C ARG A 27 -7.22 -2.52 4.27
N VAL A 28 -6.16 -3.24 3.94
CA VAL A 28 -4.82 -2.67 3.71
C VAL A 28 -4.54 -2.73 2.22
N VAL A 29 -4.20 -1.59 1.65
CA VAL A 29 -3.93 -1.47 0.20
C VAL A 29 -2.47 -1.11 -0.01
N ILE A 30 -1.79 -1.88 -0.84
CA ILE A 30 -0.42 -1.60 -1.25
C ILE A 30 -0.44 -1.29 -2.75
N PRO A 31 -0.16 -0.04 -3.15
CA PRO A 31 -0.06 0.27 -4.58
C PRO A 31 1.05 -0.52 -5.24
N ILE A 32 0.85 -0.92 -6.50
CA ILE A 32 1.87 -1.72 -7.21
C ILE A 32 3.21 -0.98 -7.28
N ILE A 33 3.20 0.36 -7.37
CA ILE A 33 4.43 1.13 -7.41
C ILE A 33 5.26 0.94 -6.13
N VAL A 34 4.58 0.73 -4.99
CA VAL A 34 5.25 0.44 -3.72
C VAL A 34 5.97 -0.91 -3.80
N ILE A 35 5.32 -1.92 -4.38
CA ILE A 35 5.95 -3.23 -4.57
C ILE A 35 7.18 -3.12 -5.47
N GLU A 36 7.07 -2.35 -6.55
CA GLU A 36 8.19 -2.15 -7.47
C GLU A 36 9.38 -1.47 -6.79
N GLU A 37 9.11 -0.46 -5.96
CA GLU A 37 10.16 0.21 -5.20
C GLU A 37 10.81 -0.73 -4.19
N ILE A 38 10.01 -1.53 -3.50
CA ILE A 38 10.51 -2.50 -2.53
C ILE A 38 11.44 -3.52 -3.20
N ASP A 39 11.09 -3.98 -4.39
CA ASP A 39 11.90 -4.95 -5.13
C ASP A 39 13.31 -4.42 -5.41
N GLN A 40 13.46 -3.12 -5.59
CA GLN A 40 14.76 -2.52 -5.84
C GLN A 40 15.71 -2.61 -4.64
N PHE A 41 15.17 -2.77 -3.44
CA PHE A 41 15.96 -2.87 -2.21
C PHE A 41 16.40 -4.30 -1.87
N LYS A 42 15.87 -5.31 -2.53
CA LYS A 42 16.08 -6.72 -2.15
C LYS A 42 17.53 -7.21 -2.27
N LYS A 43 18.31 -6.57 -3.09
CA LYS A 43 19.69 -7.01 -3.40
C LYS A 43 20.73 -6.57 -2.38
N GLY A 44 20.39 -5.65 -1.49
CA GLY A 44 21.35 -5.13 -0.52
C GLY A 44 21.50 -6.01 0.71
N VAL A 45 22.35 -5.55 1.64
CA VAL A 45 22.61 -6.28 2.89
C VAL A 45 22.19 -5.50 4.14
N ASP A 46 21.68 -4.29 3.97
CA ASP A 46 21.25 -3.46 5.09
C ASP A 46 19.86 -3.88 5.60
N GLU A 47 19.39 -3.19 6.64
CA GLU A 47 18.10 -3.52 7.26
C GLU A 47 16.95 -3.35 6.29
N LYS A 48 16.95 -2.29 5.49
CA LYS A 48 15.88 -2.08 4.50
C LYS A 48 15.81 -3.22 3.48
N SER A 49 16.97 -3.74 3.08
CA SER A 49 17.01 -4.85 2.13
C SER A 49 16.46 -6.13 2.75
N ARG A 50 16.79 -6.39 4.02
CA ARG A 50 16.23 -7.54 4.73
C ARG A 50 14.72 -7.40 4.87
N ASN A 51 14.24 -6.19 5.18
CA ASN A 51 12.81 -5.93 5.30
C ASN A 51 12.11 -6.09 3.96
N ALA A 52 12.74 -5.64 2.87
CA ALA A 52 12.18 -5.81 1.52
C ALA A 52 12.00 -7.29 1.18
N ARG A 53 12.97 -8.13 1.50
CA ARG A 53 12.87 -9.57 1.27
C ARG A 53 11.78 -10.20 2.13
N GLN A 54 11.63 -9.72 3.37
CA GLN A 54 10.58 -10.22 4.27
C GLN A 54 9.19 -9.89 3.73
N ILE A 55 9.01 -8.68 3.20
CA ILE A 55 7.75 -8.29 2.56
C ILE A 55 7.45 -9.22 1.39
N GLY A 56 8.45 -9.51 0.57
CA GLY A 56 8.30 -10.46 -0.55
C GLY A 56 7.81 -11.82 -0.08
N ARG A 57 8.37 -12.32 1.01
CA ARG A 57 7.95 -13.61 1.58
C ARG A 57 6.51 -13.57 2.07
N TYR A 58 6.10 -12.47 2.72
CA TYR A 58 4.72 -12.32 3.17
C TYR A 58 3.75 -12.32 1.98
N LEU A 59 4.09 -11.57 0.92
CA LEU A 59 3.22 -11.48 -0.25
C LEU A 59 3.13 -12.82 -0.98
N ASP A 60 4.23 -13.56 -1.08
CA ASP A 60 4.22 -14.87 -1.70
C ASP A 60 3.35 -15.86 -0.91
N ALA A 61 3.43 -15.82 0.41
CA ALA A 61 2.59 -16.67 1.25
C ALA A 61 1.11 -16.32 1.09
N LEU A 62 0.78 -15.03 1.03
CA LEU A 62 -0.60 -14.59 0.89
C LEU A 62 -1.16 -14.88 -0.50
N ARG A 63 -0.31 -14.87 -1.51
CA ARG A 63 -0.70 -15.19 -2.88
C ARG A 63 -1.28 -16.60 -2.99
N SER A 64 -0.83 -17.51 -2.15
CA SER A 64 -1.37 -18.88 -2.13
C SER A 64 -2.79 -18.96 -1.60
N ARG A 65 -3.27 -17.92 -0.92
CA ARG A 65 -4.63 -17.87 -0.36
C ARG A 65 -5.65 -17.26 -1.31
N GLY A 66 -5.21 -16.59 -2.38
CA GLY A 66 -6.12 -15.96 -3.32
C GLY A 66 -5.44 -14.88 -4.14
N SER A 67 -6.25 -14.08 -4.83
CA SER A 67 -5.74 -13.00 -5.68
C SER A 67 -5.45 -11.75 -4.84
N LEU A 68 -4.18 -11.32 -4.83
CA LEU A 68 -3.82 -10.07 -4.15
C LEU A 68 -4.49 -8.85 -4.79
N GLN A 69 -4.74 -8.92 -6.08
CA GLN A 69 -5.40 -7.83 -6.80
C GLN A 69 -6.84 -7.63 -6.34
N GLU A 70 -7.54 -8.72 -6.01
CA GLU A 70 -8.91 -8.66 -5.54
C GLU A 70 -9.01 -8.51 -4.02
N GLY A 71 -7.99 -8.94 -3.31
CA GLY A 71 -7.94 -8.90 -1.86
C GLY A 71 -7.87 -10.29 -1.25
N VAL A 72 -6.97 -10.46 -0.28
CA VAL A 72 -6.76 -11.73 0.41
C VAL A 72 -7.07 -11.52 1.89
N LYS A 73 -7.87 -12.39 2.47
CA LYS A 73 -8.18 -12.34 3.91
C LYS A 73 -6.96 -12.68 4.74
N LEU A 74 -6.70 -11.84 5.73
CA LEU A 74 -5.64 -12.06 6.71
C LEU A 74 -6.19 -12.78 7.93
N ASP A 75 -5.31 -13.42 8.70
CA ASP A 75 -5.70 -14.14 9.92
C ASP A 75 -6.26 -13.20 10.98
N ASN A 76 -5.92 -11.91 10.92
CA ASN A 76 -6.41 -10.92 11.89
C ASN A 76 -7.77 -10.32 11.52
N GLY A 77 -8.46 -10.87 10.54
CA GLY A 77 -9.75 -10.38 10.09
C GLY A 77 -9.69 -9.28 9.03
N GLY A 78 -8.51 -8.78 8.73
CA GLY A 78 -8.32 -7.77 7.70
C GLY A 78 -8.23 -8.36 6.30
N ILE A 79 -8.09 -7.47 5.33
CA ILE A 79 -7.93 -7.84 3.92
C ILE A 79 -6.71 -7.11 3.38
N LEU A 80 -5.83 -7.82 2.68
CA LEU A 80 -4.69 -7.20 1.98
C LEU A 80 -4.97 -7.20 0.48
N GLN A 81 -4.81 -6.04 -0.13
CA GLN A 81 -4.99 -5.87 -1.57
C GLN A 81 -3.81 -5.13 -2.17
N VAL A 82 -3.32 -5.61 -3.32
CA VAL A 82 -2.33 -4.91 -4.13
C VAL A 82 -3.03 -4.35 -5.35
N THR A 83 -2.92 -3.04 -5.56
CA THR A 83 -3.60 -2.40 -6.69
C THR A 83 -2.70 -2.33 -7.92
N VAL A 84 -3.26 -2.69 -9.07
CA VAL A 84 -2.60 -2.63 -10.38
C VAL A 84 -3.58 -1.99 -11.35
N ASN A 85 -4.06 -0.78 -11.06
CA ASN A 85 -5.11 -0.26 -11.90
C ASN A 85 -4.70 0.99 -12.68
N LYS A 86 -5.16 1.01 -13.92
CA LYS A 86 -4.92 2.12 -14.83
C LYS A 86 -5.72 3.35 -14.44
N GLU A 87 -6.84 3.17 -13.76
CA GLU A 87 -7.68 4.28 -13.30
C GLU A 87 -6.93 5.20 -12.36
N VAL A 88 -6.01 4.63 -11.56
CA VAL A 88 -5.19 5.43 -10.65
C VAL A 88 -4.28 6.37 -11.42
N THR A 89 -3.83 5.98 -12.59
CA THR A 89 -2.94 6.80 -13.42
C THR A 89 -3.61 8.10 -13.88
N ASP A 90 -4.90 8.05 -14.17
CA ASP A 90 -5.64 9.25 -14.62
C ASP A 90 -5.73 10.28 -13.50
N VAL A 91 -5.94 9.83 -12.25
CA VAL A 91 -5.96 10.72 -11.11
C VAL A 91 -4.58 11.32 -10.86
N ALA A 92 -3.52 10.53 -11.06
CA ALA A 92 -2.15 10.97 -10.83
C ALA A 92 -1.76 12.16 -11.72
N SER A 93 -2.33 12.27 -12.91
CA SER A 93 -2.00 13.37 -13.83
C SER A 93 -2.33 14.75 -13.27
N GLU A 94 -3.21 14.82 -12.28
CA GLU A 94 -3.60 16.08 -11.65
C GLU A 94 -2.64 16.51 -10.53
N LEU A 95 -1.67 15.67 -10.17
CA LEU A 95 -0.76 15.92 -9.05
C LEU A 95 0.66 16.18 -9.52
N LEU A 96 0.81 17.04 -10.52
CA LEU A 96 2.09 17.25 -11.22
C LEU A 96 3.21 17.83 -10.36
N PHE A 97 2.87 18.43 -9.23
CA PHE A 97 3.86 19.06 -8.35
C PHE A 97 4.59 18.07 -7.44
N LEU A 98 4.17 16.80 -7.43
CA LEU A 98 4.81 15.76 -6.65
C LEU A 98 5.65 14.87 -7.58
N ASP A 99 6.60 14.11 -7.03
CA ASP A 99 7.29 13.15 -7.85
C ASP A 99 6.31 12.03 -8.26
N ARG A 100 6.67 11.29 -9.31
CA ARG A 100 5.77 10.33 -9.92
C ARG A 100 5.28 9.25 -8.94
N ASN A 101 6.17 8.75 -8.09
CA ASN A 101 5.82 7.67 -7.18
C ASN A 101 4.87 8.15 -6.08
N ASP A 102 5.14 9.34 -5.52
CA ASP A 102 4.26 9.93 -4.53
C ASP A 102 2.88 10.22 -5.13
N ASN A 103 2.84 10.69 -6.37
CA ASN A 103 1.58 10.91 -7.08
C ASN A 103 0.76 9.63 -7.19
N LEU A 104 1.41 8.52 -7.53
CA LEU A 104 0.71 7.25 -7.70
C LEU A 104 0.19 6.72 -6.37
N ILE A 105 0.93 6.90 -5.29
CA ILE A 105 0.51 6.48 -3.97
C ILE A 105 -0.70 7.30 -3.50
N ILE A 106 -0.63 8.63 -3.64
CA ILE A 106 -1.75 9.51 -3.27
C ILE A 106 -2.96 9.24 -4.16
N SER A 107 -2.74 9.01 -5.44
CA SER A 107 -3.82 8.72 -6.38
C SER A 107 -4.54 7.43 -6.04
N THR A 108 -3.82 6.44 -5.52
CA THR A 108 -4.44 5.21 -5.04
C THR A 108 -5.41 5.50 -3.90
N ALA A 109 -4.99 6.34 -2.94
CA ALA A 109 -5.85 6.72 -1.83
C ALA A 109 -7.09 7.47 -2.33
N LEU A 110 -6.92 8.40 -3.26
CA LEU A 110 -8.02 9.17 -3.83
C LEU A 110 -8.97 8.29 -4.62
N TYR A 111 -8.45 7.32 -5.36
CA TYR A 111 -9.26 6.37 -6.10
C TYR A 111 -10.22 5.61 -5.15
N PHE A 112 -9.70 5.12 -4.02
CA PHE A 112 -10.53 4.41 -3.06
C PHE A 112 -11.52 5.34 -2.37
N LYS A 113 -11.15 6.59 -2.14
CA LYS A 113 -12.06 7.56 -1.54
C LYS A 113 -13.25 7.84 -2.47
N GLU A 114 -13.00 7.95 -3.76
CA GLU A 114 -14.07 8.15 -4.74
C GLU A 114 -14.95 6.91 -4.90
N LYS A 115 -14.32 5.73 -4.89
CA LYS A 115 -15.04 4.47 -5.07
C LYS A 115 -15.91 4.13 -3.84
N TYR A 116 -15.43 4.50 -2.65
CA TYR A 116 -16.11 4.22 -1.39
C TYR A 116 -16.25 5.50 -0.58
N PRO A 117 -17.16 6.41 -0.99
CA PRO A 117 -17.23 7.75 -0.37
C PRO A 117 -17.59 7.73 1.10
N ASP A 118 -18.27 6.69 1.58
CA ASP A 118 -18.66 6.57 2.99
C ASP A 118 -17.61 5.86 3.84
N THR A 119 -16.51 5.44 3.23
CA THR A 119 -15.44 4.72 3.92
C THR A 119 -14.27 5.66 4.17
N LYS A 120 -13.72 5.62 5.38
CA LYS A 120 -12.53 6.40 5.71
C LYS A 120 -11.32 5.77 5.04
N VAL A 121 -10.60 6.57 4.25
CA VAL A 121 -9.35 6.16 3.59
C VAL A 121 -8.21 6.92 4.23
N VAL A 122 -7.20 6.21 4.72
CA VAL A 122 -6.05 6.79 5.41
C VAL A 122 -4.78 6.41 4.66
N LEU A 123 -3.99 7.41 4.29
CA LEU A 123 -2.66 7.17 3.74
C LEU A 123 -1.67 7.11 4.89
N VAL A 124 -1.03 5.96 5.06
CA VAL A 124 -0.03 5.75 6.10
C VAL A 124 1.34 5.98 5.49
N SER A 125 2.03 7.01 5.97
CA SER A 125 3.31 7.42 5.40
C SER A 125 4.23 7.94 6.49
N MET A 126 5.52 7.80 6.29
CA MET A 126 6.53 8.43 7.12
C MET A 126 6.89 9.83 6.60
N ASP A 127 6.41 10.19 5.42
CA ASP A 127 6.60 11.51 4.84
C ASP A 127 5.46 12.43 5.30
N ALA A 128 5.79 13.45 6.08
CA ALA A 128 4.79 14.38 6.64
C ALA A 128 4.01 15.10 5.54
N ASN A 129 4.64 15.44 4.43
CA ASN A 129 3.98 16.13 3.32
C ASN A 129 2.91 15.25 2.68
N VAL A 130 3.19 13.98 2.54
CA VAL A 130 2.23 13.02 1.98
C VAL A 130 1.05 12.84 2.93
N ARG A 131 1.31 12.73 4.25
CA ARG A 131 0.25 12.59 5.24
C ARG A 131 -0.69 13.78 5.26
N ILE A 132 -0.16 14.99 5.14
CA ILE A 132 -0.96 16.21 5.17
C ILE A 132 -1.97 16.21 4.03
N LYS A 133 -1.60 15.67 2.88
CA LYS A 133 -2.46 15.64 1.70
C LYS A 133 -3.49 14.51 1.71
N ALA A 134 -3.27 13.52 2.51
CA ALA A 134 -4.20 12.41 2.63
C ALA A 134 -5.36 12.73 3.54
#